data_51ad571d9bd341814ccfa0ce7541effc
#
_entry.id   51ad571d9bd341814ccfa0ce7541effc
#
_cell.length_a   1.000
_cell.length_b   1.000
_cell.length_c   1.000
_cell.angle_alpha   90.00
_cell.angle_beta   90.00
_cell.angle_gamma   90.00
#
_symmetry.space_group_name_H-M   'P 1'
#
loop_
_entity.id
_entity.type
_entity.pdbx_description
1 polymer ?
#
loop_
_entity_poly.entity_id
_entity_poly.type
_entity_poly.pdbx_seq_one_letter_code
_entity_poly.pdbx_strand_id
1 'polypeptide(L)'
;MIARIDNSTKPRRAALAFRAMAISSAILLSCFWASASPPDDQKSAAVQPVLGKAQDQMEQFVDQFGTIRCDEHIVQQKLKDNDKVQYGQETVYDSFEMIRFEEGKIKVFEQHAEEKWPRKPVYKKPLVTTHGFSTLAIIFHPYYAASFRFSRLSDDAIDGHTLARIHFEHIPGTPSPTMYQKFAGDQAIEFSGIAWIDPETGAIHRIDADSGASLKDMGLKDLRAQLTFGPVTLEDEKDPRWLPISATVDLETPRQHWRNIHHFTDYRKYRSAVKLDQGAQP
;
A
#
# COMPACT_ATOMS: atom_id res chain seq x y z
N MET A 1 -0.26 -37.44 19.39
CA MET A 1 -0.44 -37.06 20.80
C MET A 1 -1.57 -36.05 20.82
N ILE A 2 -2.79 -36.51 21.15
CA ILE A 2 -4.05 -35.77 21.07
C ILE A 2 -4.36 -35.26 22.48
N ALA A 3 -4.44 -33.97 22.70
CA ALA A 3 -4.91 -33.39 23.95
C ALA A 3 -6.35 -32.91 23.77
N ARG A 4 -7.25 -33.56 24.50
CA ARG A 4 -8.68 -33.27 24.63
C ARG A 4 -8.84 -32.35 25.82
N ILE A 5 -9.49 -31.19 25.64
CA ILE A 5 -9.88 -30.31 26.74
C ILE A 5 -11.39 -30.42 26.92
N ASP A 6 -11.76 -30.82 28.13
CA ASP A 6 -13.13 -31.06 28.60
C ASP A 6 -13.78 -29.75 29.05
N ASN A 7 -14.99 -29.49 28.56
CA ASN A 7 -15.78 -28.31 28.88
C ASN A 7 -16.95 -28.75 29.75
N SER A 8 -16.86 -28.52 31.07
CA SER A 8 -18.02 -28.60 31.94
C SER A 8 -18.02 -27.48 32.97
N THR A 9 -18.80 -26.44 32.75
CA THR A 9 -19.34 -25.62 33.85
C THR A 9 -20.74 -25.12 33.48
N LYS A 10 -21.72 -25.54 34.31
CA LYS A 10 -23.14 -25.25 34.25
C LYS A 10 -23.46 -23.78 34.60
N PRO A 11 -24.56 -23.22 34.07
CA PRO A 11 -25.00 -21.88 34.40
C PRO A 11 -25.79 -21.85 35.72
N ARG A 12 -25.47 -20.90 36.59
CA ARG A 12 -26.32 -20.55 37.74
C ARG A 12 -27.36 -19.52 37.30
N ARG A 13 -28.63 -19.92 37.44
CA ARG A 13 -29.81 -19.03 37.41
C ARG A 13 -29.84 -18.23 38.71
N ALA A 14 -30.06 -16.94 38.63
CA ALA A 14 -30.56 -16.12 39.71
C ALA A 14 -31.80 -15.34 39.21
N ALA A 15 -32.85 -15.45 39.96
CA ALA A 15 -34.18 -14.94 39.67
C ALA A 15 -34.45 -13.57 40.35
N LEU A 16 -35.24 -12.79 39.68
CA LEU A 16 -36.24 -11.82 40.11
C LEU A 16 -35.99 -10.85 41.27
N ALA A 17 -36.23 -9.57 40.99
CA ALA A 17 -37.18 -8.76 41.75
C ALA A 17 -37.69 -7.58 40.89
N PHE A 18 -38.97 -7.58 40.57
CA PHE A 18 -39.77 -6.45 40.06
C PHE A 18 -39.90 -5.39 41.15
N ARG A 19 -39.61 -4.15 40.85
CA ARG A 19 -40.19 -2.98 41.52
C ARG A 19 -40.54 -1.95 40.44
N ALA A 20 -41.81 -1.81 40.25
CA ALA A 20 -42.45 -0.74 39.49
C ALA A 20 -42.29 0.58 40.28
N MET A 21 -41.77 1.59 39.61
CA MET A 21 -41.83 2.97 40.07
C MET A 21 -42.21 3.85 38.89
N ALA A 22 -43.42 4.33 38.90
CA ALA A 22 -43.93 5.31 37.96
C ALA A 22 -43.31 6.67 38.28
N ILE A 23 -42.67 7.28 37.33
CA ILE A 23 -42.27 8.69 37.37
C ILE A 23 -42.66 9.35 36.06
N SER A 24 -43.41 10.41 36.23
CA SER A 24 -44.08 11.24 35.24
C SER A 24 -43.17 11.84 34.20
N SER A 25 -43.66 11.87 32.99
CA SER A 25 -43.09 12.42 31.76
C SER A 25 -42.89 13.92 31.83
N ALA A 26 -41.67 14.36 31.51
CA ALA A 26 -41.43 15.65 30.92
C ALA A 26 -40.80 15.38 29.55
N ILE A 27 -41.59 15.54 28.48
CA ILE A 27 -41.13 15.43 27.09
C ILE A 27 -40.38 16.73 26.76
N LEU A 28 -39.06 16.70 26.87
CA LEU A 28 -38.18 17.66 26.22
C LEU A 28 -37.94 17.14 24.80
N LEU A 29 -38.59 17.73 23.82
CA LEU A 29 -38.32 17.56 22.40
C LEU A 29 -36.94 18.16 22.09
N SER A 30 -35.88 17.42 22.35
CA SER A 30 -34.58 17.71 21.78
C SER A 30 -34.58 17.21 20.34
N CYS A 31 -34.66 18.16 19.37
CA CYS A 31 -34.37 17.89 17.96
C CYS A 31 -32.94 17.43 17.83
N PHE A 32 -32.68 16.12 17.93
CA PHE A 32 -31.48 15.52 17.43
C PHE A 32 -31.52 15.63 15.90
N TRP A 33 -30.76 16.57 15.36
CA TRP A 33 -30.37 16.51 13.98
C TRP A 33 -29.46 15.29 13.84
N ALA A 34 -30.07 14.16 13.55
CA ALA A 34 -29.32 13.01 13.06
C ALA A 34 -28.71 13.44 11.72
N SER A 35 -27.43 13.71 11.71
CA SER A 35 -26.67 13.84 10.47
C SER A 35 -26.72 12.46 9.80
N ALA A 36 -27.71 12.26 8.94
CA ALA A 36 -27.81 11.06 8.13
C ALA A 36 -26.56 11.02 7.25
N SER A 37 -25.74 9.99 7.39
CA SER A 37 -24.66 9.72 6.46
C SER A 37 -25.27 9.63 5.05
N PRO A 38 -24.68 10.28 4.05
CA PRO A 38 -25.20 10.22 2.69
C PRO A 38 -25.28 8.75 2.23
N PRO A 39 -26.27 8.39 1.43
CA PRO A 39 -26.41 7.05 0.88
C PRO A 39 -25.16 6.66 0.06
N ASP A 40 -24.85 5.38 -0.01
CA ASP A 40 -23.61 4.87 -0.65
C ASP A 40 -23.47 5.31 -2.12
N ASP A 41 -24.58 5.46 -2.85
CA ASP A 41 -24.60 5.99 -4.21
C ASP A 41 -24.06 7.43 -4.31
N GLN A 42 -24.35 8.26 -3.31
CA GLN A 42 -23.89 9.65 -3.29
C GLN A 42 -22.40 9.75 -2.94
N LYS A 43 -21.89 8.86 -2.11
CA LYS A 43 -20.45 8.74 -1.81
C LYS A 43 -19.68 8.21 -3.04
N SER A 44 -20.26 7.26 -3.75
CA SER A 44 -19.69 6.72 -4.99
C SER A 44 -19.64 7.79 -6.09
N ALA A 45 -20.70 8.58 -6.27
CA ALA A 45 -20.72 9.67 -7.24
C ALA A 45 -19.67 10.77 -6.95
N ALA A 46 -19.39 11.03 -5.67
CA ALA A 46 -18.42 12.06 -5.27
C ALA A 46 -16.95 11.64 -5.48
N VAL A 47 -16.66 10.33 -5.63
CA VAL A 47 -15.31 9.81 -5.84
C VAL A 47 -14.90 9.82 -7.31
N GLN A 48 -15.85 9.65 -8.23
CA GLN A 48 -15.59 9.42 -9.66
C GLN A 48 -14.73 10.51 -10.34
N PRO A 49 -14.93 11.82 -10.13
CA PRO A 49 -14.12 12.83 -10.81
C PRO A 49 -12.63 12.76 -10.42
N VAL A 50 -12.33 12.51 -9.13
CA VAL A 50 -10.94 12.40 -8.65
C VAL A 50 -10.34 11.06 -9.10
N LEU A 51 -11.12 9.97 -8.98
CA LEU A 51 -10.69 8.65 -9.37
C LEU A 51 -10.37 8.58 -10.87
N GLY A 52 -11.20 9.17 -11.74
CA GLY A 52 -10.93 9.22 -13.19
C GLY A 52 -9.59 9.88 -13.51
N LYS A 53 -9.32 11.04 -12.91
CA LYS A 53 -8.03 11.74 -13.08
C LYS A 53 -6.85 10.90 -12.55
N ALA A 54 -7.03 10.21 -11.41
CA ALA A 54 -6.00 9.33 -10.87
C ALA A 54 -5.74 8.12 -11.78
N GLN A 55 -6.78 7.60 -12.42
CA GLN A 55 -6.65 6.52 -13.40
C GLN A 55 -5.84 6.96 -14.63
N ASP A 56 -6.13 8.14 -15.18
CA ASP A 56 -5.38 8.72 -16.30
C ASP A 56 -3.90 8.92 -15.94
N GLN A 57 -3.62 9.37 -14.71
CA GLN A 57 -2.24 9.50 -14.22
C GLN A 57 -1.54 8.15 -14.07
N MET A 58 -2.25 7.11 -13.64
CA MET A 58 -1.67 5.78 -13.49
C MET A 58 -1.41 5.07 -14.80
N GLU A 59 -2.20 5.30 -15.84
CA GLU A 59 -1.88 4.83 -17.19
C GLU A 59 -0.56 5.46 -17.67
N GLN A 60 -0.42 6.79 -17.53
CA GLN A 60 0.82 7.49 -17.88
C GLN A 60 2.01 7.03 -17.04
N PHE A 61 1.80 6.78 -15.73
CA PHE A 61 2.84 6.28 -14.83
C PHE A 61 3.35 4.92 -15.31
N VAL A 62 2.47 3.98 -15.63
CA VAL A 62 2.84 2.64 -16.13
C VAL A 62 3.67 2.73 -17.41
N ASP A 63 3.25 3.58 -18.35
CA ASP A 63 3.98 3.76 -19.61
C ASP A 63 5.37 4.37 -19.42
N GLN A 64 5.52 5.28 -18.46
CA GLN A 64 6.76 6.01 -18.22
C GLN A 64 7.71 5.28 -17.29
N PHE A 65 7.18 4.58 -16.28
CA PHE A 65 7.97 3.99 -15.20
C PHE A 65 8.95 2.92 -15.72
N GLY A 66 8.52 2.12 -16.68
CA GLY A 66 9.37 1.11 -17.34
C GLY A 66 10.55 1.67 -18.15
N THR A 67 10.71 3.00 -18.21
CA THR A 67 11.82 3.67 -18.94
C THR A 67 12.82 4.35 -18.01
N ILE A 68 12.66 4.21 -16.70
CA ILE A 68 13.50 4.87 -15.70
C ILE A 68 14.12 3.86 -14.73
N ARG A 69 15.20 4.27 -14.10
CA ARG A 69 15.88 3.57 -13.00
C ARG A 69 16.25 4.60 -11.93
N CYS A 70 16.52 4.15 -10.71
CA CYS A 70 16.89 5.02 -9.61
C CYS A 70 17.86 4.32 -8.65
N ASP A 71 18.49 5.10 -7.80
CA ASP A 71 19.18 4.58 -6.63
C ASP A 71 18.15 4.40 -5.52
N GLU A 72 18.03 3.17 -5.03
CA GLU A 72 17.15 2.80 -3.92
C GLU A 72 17.97 2.54 -2.67
N HIS A 73 17.88 3.44 -1.71
CA HIS A 73 18.50 3.28 -0.40
C HIS A 73 17.51 2.64 0.56
N ILE A 74 17.82 1.43 1.04
CA ILE A 74 16.97 0.66 1.94
C ILE A 74 17.59 0.63 3.34
N VAL A 75 16.86 1.16 4.33
CA VAL A 75 17.16 1.02 5.75
C VAL A 75 16.28 -0.08 6.32
N GLN A 76 16.86 -1.24 6.61
CA GLN A 76 16.15 -2.37 7.20
C GLN A 76 16.33 -2.40 8.71
N GLN A 77 15.25 -2.46 9.45
CA GLN A 77 15.24 -2.40 10.91
C GLN A 77 14.48 -3.59 11.50
N LYS A 78 15.02 -4.19 12.54
CA LYS A 78 14.28 -5.02 13.47
C LYS A 78 13.90 -4.19 14.68
N LEU A 79 12.62 -4.17 15.00
CA LEU A 79 12.08 -3.40 16.11
C LEU A 79 11.83 -4.29 17.33
N LYS A 80 11.86 -3.68 18.52
CA LYS A 80 11.36 -4.24 19.77
C LYS A 80 9.86 -3.93 19.89
N ASP A 81 9.21 -4.52 20.89
CA ASP A 81 7.77 -4.32 21.17
C ASP A 81 7.37 -2.85 21.41
N ASN A 82 8.34 -1.99 21.74
CA ASN A 82 8.14 -0.54 21.94
C ASN A 82 8.63 0.31 20.76
N ASP A 83 8.68 -0.25 19.56
CA ASP A 83 9.13 0.36 18.31
C ASP A 83 10.58 0.87 18.30
N LYS A 84 11.36 0.60 19.34
CA LYS A 84 12.77 0.95 19.34
C LYS A 84 13.56 0.01 18.45
N VAL A 85 14.44 0.58 17.64
CA VAL A 85 15.33 -0.21 16.77
C VAL A 85 16.24 -1.09 17.64
N GLN A 86 16.15 -2.40 17.42
CA GLN A 86 17.04 -3.39 18.04
C GLN A 86 18.35 -3.48 17.27
N TYR A 87 18.25 -3.54 15.94
CA TYR A 87 19.36 -3.44 15.00
C TYR A 87 18.84 -3.02 13.61
N GLY A 88 19.75 -2.56 12.78
CA GLY A 88 19.45 -2.19 11.41
C GLY A 88 20.64 -2.41 10.49
N GLN A 89 20.36 -2.41 9.21
CA GLN A 89 21.37 -2.37 8.14
C GLN A 89 20.87 -1.47 7.02
N GLU A 90 21.81 -0.98 6.22
CA GLU A 90 21.55 -0.12 5.07
C GLU A 90 22.18 -0.75 3.83
N THR A 91 21.47 -0.66 2.71
CA THR A 91 21.92 -1.14 1.42
C THR A 91 21.47 -0.18 0.34
N VAL A 92 22.30 0.05 -0.67
CA VAL A 92 21.94 0.83 -1.84
C VAL A 92 21.92 -0.09 -3.06
N TYR A 93 20.82 -0.01 -3.80
CA TYR A 93 20.61 -0.73 -5.05
C TYR A 93 20.46 0.26 -6.19
N ASP A 94 21.03 -0.10 -7.34
CA ASP A 94 20.58 0.42 -8.61
C ASP A 94 19.32 -0.33 -8.99
N SER A 95 18.19 0.32 -8.79
CA SER A 95 16.86 -0.28 -8.91
C SER A 95 16.26 0.04 -10.27
N PHE A 96 15.72 -0.98 -10.91
CA PHE A 96 14.98 -0.88 -12.14
C PHE A 96 13.68 -1.67 -12.00
N GLU A 97 12.56 -1.00 -12.11
CA GLU A 97 11.25 -1.62 -12.20
C GLU A 97 10.70 -1.42 -13.60
N MET A 98 10.19 -2.49 -14.18
CA MET A 98 9.54 -2.46 -15.48
C MET A 98 8.10 -2.94 -15.33
N ILE A 99 7.18 -2.07 -15.69
CA ILE A 99 5.76 -2.38 -15.72
C ILE A 99 5.36 -2.50 -17.17
N ARG A 100 4.72 -3.60 -17.54
CA ARG A 100 4.26 -3.86 -18.91
C ARG A 100 2.83 -4.39 -18.91
N PHE A 101 2.07 -3.91 -19.87
CA PHE A 101 0.77 -4.50 -20.19
C PHE A 101 0.98 -5.58 -21.26
N GLU A 102 0.94 -6.84 -20.85
CA GLU A 102 1.18 -8.00 -21.73
C GLU A 102 0.05 -9.02 -21.57
N GLU A 103 -0.48 -9.52 -22.70
CA GLU A 103 -1.54 -10.54 -22.70
C GLU A 103 -2.77 -10.16 -21.87
N GLY A 104 -3.14 -8.87 -21.87
CA GLY A 104 -4.28 -8.36 -21.12
C GLY A 104 -4.05 -8.27 -19.61
N LYS A 105 -2.79 -8.31 -19.14
CA LYS A 105 -2.41 -8.21 -17.73
C LYS A 105 -1.28 -7.23 -17.54
N ILE A 106 -1.26 -6.57 -16.38
CA ILE A 106 -0.09 -5.81 -15.96
C ILE A 106 0.89 -6.78 -15.31
N LYS A 107 2.11 -6.83 -15.87
CA LYS A 107 3.24 -7.56 -15.32
C LYS A 107 4.25 -6.58 -14.77
N VAL A 108 4.74 -6.82 -13.57
CA VAL A 108 5.77 -6.03 -12.90
C VAL A 108 7.03 -6.87 -12.81
N PHE A 109 8.13 -6.33 -13.29
CA PHE A 109 9.47 -6.93 -13.18
C PHE A 109 10.34 -5.96 -12.41
N GLU A 110 11.00 -6.46 -11.39
CA GLU A 110 11.90 -5.70 -10.56
C GLU A 110 13.29 -6.31 -10.64
N GLN A 111 14.29 -5.46 -10.82
CA GLN A 111 15.69 -5.86 -10.83
C GLN A 111 16.48 -4.90 -9.93
N HIS A 112 17.15 -5.48 -8.94
CA HIS A 112 18.07 -4.77 -8.06
C HIS A 112 19.50 -5.23 -8.35
N ALA A 113 20.37 -4.27 -8.73
CA ALA A 113 21.80 -4.48 -8.78
C ALA A 113 22.43 -3.82 -7.55
N GLU A 114 23.09 -4.59 -6.70
CA GLU A 114 23.75 -4.02 -5.53
C GLU A 114 24.95 -3.16 -5.93
N GLU A 115 24.91 -1.89 -5.57
CA GLU A 115 26.02 -0.99 -5.82
C GLU A 115 27.05 -0.95 -4.67
N LYS A 116 26.57 -1.10 -3.43
CA LYS A 116 27.44 -1.02 -2.24
C LYS A 116 26.98 -1.99 -1.15
N TRP A 117 27.74 -3.05 -0.93
CA TRP A 117 27.58 -3.86 0.26
C TRP A 117 28.12 -3.12 1.49
N PRO A 118 27.43 -3.19 2.65
CA PRO A 118 28.06 -2.79 3.91
C PRO A 118 29.32 -3.64 4.08
N ARG A 119 30.47 -3.01 4.34
CA ARG A 119 31.81 -3.65 4.39
C ARG A 119 31.89 -4.82 5.39
N LYS A 120 30.90 -4.97 6.28
CA LYS A 120 30.71 -6.12 7.17
C LYS A 120 29.21 -6.33 7.37
N PRO A 121 28.62 -7.44 6.90
CA PRO A 121 27.26 -7.78 7.27
C PRO A 121 27.19 -7.94 8.79
N VAL A 122 26.40 -7.07 9.43
CA VAL A 122 26.26 -7.07 10.90
C VAL A 122 25.53 -8.34 11.38
N TYR A 123 24.81 -9.01 10.46
CA TYR A 123 24.04 -10.22 10.78
C TYR A 123 24.16 -11.29 9.71
N LYS A 124 24.36 -12.55 10.16
CA LYS A 124 24.43 -13.74 9.31
C LYS A 124 23.04 -14.23 8.83
N LYS A 125 21.95 -13.59 9.26
CA LYS A 125 20.58 -14.00 8.90
C LYS A 125 20.00 -12.96 7.96
N PRO A 126 19.32 -13.38 6.87
CA PRO A 126 18.66 -12.45 5.98
C PRO A 126 17.60 -11.68 6.76
N LEU A 127 17.54 -10.38 6.55
CA LEU A 127 16.44 -9.54 6.94
C LEU A 127 15.26 -9.79 6.01
N VAL A 128 14.09 -9.31 6.39
CA VAL A 128 12.92 -9.38 5.53
C VAL A 128 13.16 -8.46 4.33
N THR A 129 13.09 -9.02 3.13
CA THR A 129 13.18 -8.26 1.90
C THR A 129 11.78 -7.89 1.43
N THR A 130 11.58 -6.62 1.11
CA THR A 130 10.33 -6.08 0.57
C THR A 130 10.62 -5.55 -0.84
N HIS A 131 9.73 -5.86 -1.78
CA HIS A 131 9.87 -5.52 -3.19
C HIS A 131 8.56 -4.96 -3.74
N GLY A 132 8.63 -4.19 -4.82
CA GLY A 132 7.46 -3.77 -5.61
C GLY A 132 6.50 -2.83 -4.91
N PHE A 133 6.84 -2.27 -3.75
CA PHE A 133 5.94 -1.36 -3.04
C PHE A 133 5.84 0.01 -3.71
N SER A 134 6.82 0.40 -4.50
CA SER A 134 6.76 1.59 -5.35
C SER A 134 5.59 1.53 -6.34
N THR A 135 5.15 0.31 -6.70
CA THR A 135 4.03 0.06 -7.62
C THR A 135 2.67 -0.05 -6.94
N LEU A 136 2.56 0.17 -5.63
CA LEU A 136 1.28 0.11 -4.90
C LEU A 136 0.21 1.05 -5.50
N ALA A 137 0.64 2.14 -6.12
CA ALA A 137 -0.25 3.07 -6.81
C ALA A 137 -1.02 2.45 -8.00
N ILE A 138 -0.55 1.32 -8.55
CA ILE A 138 -1.23 0.61 -9.65
C ILE A 138 -2.64 0.12 -9.24
N ILE A 139 -2.96 0.11 -7.95
CA ILE A 139 -4.34 -0.07 -7.44
C ILE A 139 -5.32 0.87 -8.16
N PHE A 140 -4.88 2.09 -8.47
CA PHE A 140 -5.67 3.12 -9.16
C PHE A 140 -5.62 2.99 -10.69
N HIS A 141 -4.83 2.11 -11.26
CA HIS A 141 -4.84 1.86 -12.71
C HIS A 141 -6.18 1.26 -13.14
N PRO A 142 -6.78 1.67 -14.29
CA PRO A 142 -8.10 1.18 -14.75
C PRO A 142 -8.22 -0.34 -14.76
N TYR A 143 -7.14 -1.04 -15.08
CA TYR A 143 -7.09 -2.51 -15.09
C TYR A 143 -7.42 -3.13 -13.72
N TYR A 144 -6.97 -2.51 -12.62
CA TYR A 144 -7.22 -3.01 -11.26
C TYR A 144 -8.36 -2.30 -10.55
N ALA A 145 -8.79 -1.14 -11.01
CA ALA A 145 -9.79 -0.34 -10.31
C ALA A 145 -11.10 -1.07 -10.04
N ALA A 146 -11.51 -1.97 -10.95
CA ALA A 146 -12.70 -2.82 -10.75
C ALA A 146 -12.54 -3.86 -9.63
N SER A 147 -11.30 -4.12 -9.19
CA SER A 147 -11.00 -5.03 -8.08
C SER A 147 -11.05 -4.35 -6.70
N PHE A 148 -11.34 -3.07 -6.65
CA PHE A 148 -11.39 -2.29 -5.42
C PHE A 148 -12.70 -1.51 -5.28
N ARG A 149 -13.15 -1.36 -4.05
CA ARG A 149 -14.17 -0.39 -3.67
C ARG A 149 -13.51 0.90 -3.29
N PHE A 150 -13.99 2.01 -3.84
CA PHE A 150 -13.48 3.35 -3.54
C PHE A 150 -14.56 4.21 -2.89
N SER A 151 -14.18 4.99 -1.88
CA SER A 151 -15.06 5.97 -1.26
C SER A 151 -14.28 7.24 -0.90
N ARG A 152 -14.91 8.42 -1.10
CA ARG A 152 -14.30 9.70 -0.73
C ARG A 152 -14.51 9.96 0.75
N LEU A 153 -13.43 10.32 1.44
CA LEU A 153 -13.44 10.86 2.80
C LEU A 153 -13.38 12.41 2.74
N SER A 154 -13.32 13.04 3.92
CA SER A 154 -13.04 14.49 4.02
C SER A 154 -11.66 14.81 3.45
N ASP A 155 -11.53 15.95 2.78
CA ASP A 155 -10.24 16.43 2.28
C ASP A 155 -9.27 16.69 3.45
N ASP A 156 -7.98 16.66 3.16
CA ASP A 156 -6.90 16.88 4.11
C ASP A 156 -5.86 17.84 3.51
N ALA A 157 -5.04 18.45 4.35
CA ALA A 157 -3.97 19.33 3.90
C ALA A 157 -2.61 18.70 4.20
N ILE A 158 -1.83 18.45 3.15
CA ILE A 158 -0.45 17.96 3.24
C ILE A 158 0.45 18.95 2.51
N ASP A 159 1.47 19.46 3.19
CA ASP A 159 2.48 20.38 2.65
C ASP A 159 1.87 21.60 1.93
N GLY A 160 0.74 22.11 2.45
CA GLY A 160 0.03 23.25 1.90
C GLY A 160 -0.90 22.95 0.72
N HIS A 161 -1.01 21.70 0.27
CA HIS A 161 -1.95 21.26 -0.76
C HIS A 161 -3.21 20.66 -0.13
N THR A 162 -4.38 21.05 -0.63
CA THR A 162 -5.65 20.41 -0.27
C THR A 162 -5.82 19.16 -1.12
N LEU A 163 -5.79 17.99 -0.50
CA LEU A 163 -5.83 16.68 -1.16
C LEU A 163 -7.14 15.97 -0.83
N ALA A 164 -7.73 15.33 -1.83
CA ALA A 164 -8.86 14.45 -1.65
C ALA A 164 -8.37 13.13 -1.02
N ARG A 165 -8.99 12.72 0.08
CA ARG A 165 -8.73 11.42 0.69
C ARG A 165 -9.67 10.38 0.11
N ILE A 166 -9.09 9.38 -0.54
CA ILE A 166 -9.83 8.27 -1.14
C ILE A 166 -9.51 7.00 -0.35
N HIS A 167 -10.52 6.46 0.32
CA HIS A 167 -10.42 5.13 0.90
C HIS A 167 -10.58 4.09 -0.21
N PHE A 168 -9.74 3.07 -0.20
CA PHE A 168 -9.82 1.90 -1.09
C PHE A 168 -9.83 0.61 -0.28
N GLU A 169 -10.52 -0.39 -0.79
CA GLU A 169 -10.61 -1.72 -0.18
C GLU A 169 -10.65 -2.78 -1.29
N HIS A 170 -9.72 -3.74 -1.25
CA HIS A 170 -9.69 -4.84 -2.19
C HIS A 170 -10.94 -5.73 -2.06
N ILE A 171 -11.49 -6.13 -3.19
CA ILE A 171 -12.62 -7.07 -3.25
C ILE A 171 -12.04 -8.49 -3.25
N PRO A 172 -12.28 -9.32 -2.22
CA PRO A 172 -11.72 -10.67 -2.14
C PRO A 172 -11.99 -11.51 -3.38
N GLY A 173 -10.98 -12.24 -3.84
CA GLY A 173 -11.07 -13.12 -5.00
C GLY A 173 -10.94 -12.42 -6.36
N THR A 174 -10.72 -11.11 -6.39
CA THR A 174 -10.43 -10.38 -7.62
C THR A 174 -8.91 -10.20 -7.82
N PRO A 175 -8.45 -9.84 -9.03
CA PRO A 175 -7.03 -9.56 -9.28
C PRO A 175 -6.49 -8.44 -8.38
N SER A 176 -5.24 -8.59 -7.90
CA SER A 176 -4.53 -7.56 -7.13
C SER A 176 -3.19 -7.25 -7.77
N PRO A 177 -2.74 -5.99 -7.77
CA PRO A 177 -1.38 -5.65 -8.21
C PRO A 177 -0.31 -6.12 -7.22
N THR A 178 -0.71 -6.39 -5.97
CA THR A 178 0.17 -6.80 -4.90
C THR A 178 -0.01 -8.29 -4.61
N MET A 179 1.08 -9.04 -4.76
CA MET A 179 1.08 -10.49 -4.65
C MET A 179 2.10 -10.94 -3.60
N TYR A 180 1.75 -12.00 -2.91
CA TYR A 180 2.65 -12.71 -2.02
C TYR A 180 3.01 -14.06 -2.63
N GLN A 181 4.31 -14.34 -2.71
CA GLN A 181 4.81 -15.58 -3.29
C GLN A 181 4.86 -16.71 -2.25
N LYS A 182 4.16 -17.80 -2.53
CA LYS A 182 4.18 -19.03 -1.74
C LYS A 182 4.69 -20.20 -2.59
N PHE A 183 5.11 -21.29 -1.92
CA PHE A 183 5.43 -22.55 -2.57
C PHE A 183 4.24 -23.14 -3.38
N ALA A 184 3.00 -22.81 -3.01
CA ALA A 184 1.77 -23.28 -3.64
C ALA A 184 1.23 -22.33 -4.72
N GLY A 185 1.96 -21.28 -5.09
CA GLY A 185 1.56 -20.25 -6.04
C GLY A 185 1.37 -18.88 -5.40
N ASP A 186 1.23 -17.86 -6.26
CA ASP A 186 1.07 -16.49 -5.83
C ASP A 186 -0.33 -16.25 -5.24
N GLN A 187 -0.38 -15.52 -4.13
CA GLN A 187 -1.62 -15.13 -3.47
C GLN A 187 -1.73 -13.61 -3.42
N ALA A 188 -2.90 -13.08 -3.77
CA ALA A 188 -3.18 -11.66 -3.67
C ALA A 188 -3.07 -11.17 -2.22
N ILE A 189 -2.45 -10.02 -2.02
CA ILE A 189 -2.52 -9.30 -0.75
C ILE A 189 -3.74 -8.39 -0.82
N GLU A 190 -4.68 -8.62 0.09
CA GLU A 190 -5.92 -7.84 0.17
C GLU A 190 -5.67 -6.56 0.96
N PHE A 191 -5.17 -5.53 0.29
CA PHE A 191 -4.96 -4.24 0.91
C PHE A 191 -6.25 -3.42 1.00
N SER A 192 -6.40 -2.73 2.12
CA SER A 192 -7.29 -1.58 2.28
C SER A 192 -6.47 -0.39 2.75
N GLY A 193 -6.97 0.83 2.54
CA GLY A 193 -6.19 1.99 2.95
C GLY A 193 -6.75 3.32 2.49
N ILE A 194 -5.90 4.34 2.54
CA ILE A 194 -6.23 5.70 2.14
C ILE A 194 -5.16 6.20 1.17
N ALA A 195 -5.60 6.83 0.09
CA ALA A 195 -4.76 7.61 -0.79
C ALA A 195 -5.11 9.10 -0.70
N TRP A 196 -4.10 9.96 -0.70
CA TRP A 196 -4.21 11.40 -0.81
C TRP A 196 -3.91 11.79 -2.25
N ILE A 197 -4.90 12.32 -2.92
CA ILE A 197 -4.89 12.58 -4.36
C ILE A 197 -5.22 14.06 -4.60
N ASP A 198 -4.42 14.71 -5.44
CA ASP A 198 -4.73 16.06 -5.90
C ASP A 198 -6.00 16.02 -6.75
N PRO A 199 -7.08 16.73 -6.37
CA PRO A 199 -8.36 16.67 -7.08
C PRO A 199 -8.30 17.36 -8.44
N GLU A 200 -7.31 18.23 -8.71
CA GLU A 200 -7.16 18.94 -9.96
C GLU A 200 -6.38 18.14 -11.00
N THR A 201 -5.30 17.49 -10.58
CA THR A 201 -4.37 16.77 -11.46
C THR A 201 -4.55 15.26 -11.45
N GLY A 202 -5.11 14.67 -10.38
CA GLY A 202 -5.15 13.24 -10.15
C GLY A 202 -3.83 12.67 -9.60
N ALA A 203 -2.83 13.50 -9.34
CA ALA A 203 -1.55 13.06 -8.79
C ALA A 203 -1.72 12.47 -7.39
N ILE A 204 -1.21 11.26 -7.18
CA ILE A 204 -1.23 10.61 -5.88
C ILE A 204 -0.02 11.09 -5.08
N HIS A 205 -0.24 11.76 -3.95
CA HIS A 205 0.81 12.24 -3.07
C HIS A 205 1.26 11.18 -2.06
N ARG A 206 0.31 10.42 -1.54
CA ARG A 206 0.58 9.39 -0.53
C ARG A 206 -0.44 8.28 -0.59
N ILE A 207 0.01 7.07 -0.27
CA ILE A 207 -0.83 5.91 -0.03
C ILE A 207 -0.43 5.30 1.30
N ASP A 208 -1.39 5.08 2.18
CA ASP A 208 -1.26 4.25 3.38
C ASP A 208 -2.12 3.01 3.18
N ALA A 209 -1.53 1.84 3.25
CA ALA A 209 -2.19 0.56 3.02
C ALA A 209 -1.95 -0.42 4.17
N ASP A 210 -2.96 -1.20 4.47
CA ASP A 210 -2.97 -2.23 5.51
C ASP A 210 -3.58 -3.51 4.93
N SER A 211 -2.94 -4.65 5.18
CA SER A 211 -3.40 -5.95 4.66
C SER A 211 -4.47 -6.62 5.53
N GLY A 212 -4.78 -6.04 6.69
CA GLY A 212 -5.80 -6.56 7.59
C GLY A 212 -5.64 -8.05 7.93
N ALA A 213 -6.73 -8.82 7.75
CA ALA A 213 -6.79 -10.23 8.15
C ALA A 213 -6.22 -11.21 7.12
N SER A 214 -6.02 -10.80 5.86
CA SER A 214 -5.70 -11.72 4.74
C SER A 214 -4.37 -12.46 4.88
N LEU A 215 -3.45 -11.97 5.70
CA LEU A 215 -2.12 -12.55 5.90
C LEU A 215 -1.96 -13.37 7.19
N LYS A 216 -3.00 -13.49 8.01
CA LYS A 216 -2.94 -14.25 9.27
C LYS A 216 -2.65 -15.74 9.06
N ASP A 217 -3.20 -16.34 8.00
CA ASP A 217 -2.93 -17.73 7.63
C ASP A 217 -1.49 -17.98 7.21
N MET A 218 -0.73 -16.93 6.96
CA MET A 218 0.69 -16.97 6.61
C MET A 218 1.59 -16.73 7.83
N GLY A 219 1.00 -16.60 9.01
CA GLY A 219 1.73 -16.31 10.25
C GLY A 219 2.18 -14.84 10.36
N LEU A 220 1.63 -13.97 9.53
CA LEU A 220 1.78 -12.53 9.66
C LEU A 220 0.63 -11.98 10.52
N LYS A 221 0.99 -11.16 11.49
CA LYS A 221 0.05 -10.47 12.36
C LYS A 221 -0.43 -9.19 11.71
N ASP A 222 0.48 -8.48 11.04
CA ASP A 222 0.23 -7.19 10.42
C ASP A 222 1.21 -6.94 9.27
N LEU A 223 0.74 -6.27 8.22
CA LEU A 223 1.56 -5.74 7.13
C LEU A 223 1.01 -4.40 6.73
N ARG A 224 1.77 -3.34 6.94
CA ARG A 224 1.43 -1.98 6.56
C ARG A 224 2.46 -1.44 5.59
N ALA A 225 1.99 -0.67 4.62
CA ALA A 225 2.84 0.02 3.67
C ALA A 225 2.41 1.49 3.56
N GLN A 226 3.39 2.36 3.53
CA GLN A 226 3.20 3.76 3.21
C GLN A 226 4.08 4.10 2.02
N LEU A 227 3.51 4.75 1.02
CA LEU A 227 4.21 5.17 -0.19
C LEU A 227 3.98 6.66 -0.40
N THR A 228 5.06 7.40 -0.63
CA THR A 228 5.00 8.85 -0.90
C THR A 228 5.55 9.14 -2.28
N PHE A 229 4.87 10.01 -3.01
CA PHE A 229 5.26 10.48 -4.33
C PHE A 229 5.63 11.97 -4.28
N GLY A 230 6.45 12.39 -5.22
CA GLY A 230 6.83 13.77 -5.38
C GLY A 230 7.37 14.08 -6.77
N PRO A 231 7.58 15.39 -7.07
CA PRO A 231 8.14 15.82 -8.34
C PRO A 231 9.63 15.45 -8.43
N VAL A 232 10.00 14.78 -9.51
CA VAL A 232 11.37 14.37 -9.82
C VAL A 232 11.74 14.88 -11.21
N THR A 233 12.77 15.70 -11.31
CA THR A 233 13.27 16.18 -12.59
C THR A 233 14.38 15.26 -13.09
N LEU A 234 14.19 14.66 -14.26
CA LEU A 234 15.23 13.86 -14.93
C LEU A 234 16.21 14.80 -15.67
N GLU A 235 17.47 14.34 -15.83
CA GLU A 235 18.56 15.15 -16.35
C GLU A 235 18.24 15.86 -17.69
N ASP A 236 17.51 15.19 -18.58
CA ASP A 236 17.19 15.71 -19.92
C ASP A 236 15.76 16.27 -20.04
N GLU A 237 15.05 16.46 -18.93
CA GLU A 237 13.64 16.89 -18.92
C GLU A 237 13.47 18.25 -18.21
N LYS A 238 12.60 19.09 -18.75
CA LYS A 238 12.28 20.39 -18.14
C LYS A 238 11.16 20.26 -17.11
N ASP A 239 10.20 19.38 -17.38
CA ASP A 239 9.03 19.20 -16.54
C ASP A 239 9.27 18.02 -15.58
N PRO A 240 8.97 18.18 -14.30
CA PRO A 240 9.10 17.10 -13.34
C PRO A 240 8.09 15.99 -13.60
N ARG A 241 8.50 14.75 -13.41
CA ARG A 241 7.62 13.58 -13.34
C ARG A 241 7.19 13.35 -11.89
N TRP A 242 6.00 12.84 -11.71
CA TRP A 242 5.49 12.49 -10.40
C TRP A 242 5.81 11.03 -10.10
N LEU A 243 6.83 10.81 -9.26
CA LEU A 243 7.43 9.48 -9.04
C LEU A 243 7.48 9.13 -7.54
N PRO A 244 7.61 7.85 -7.17
CA PRO A 244 7.86 7.45 -5.79
C PRO A 244 9.12 8.14 -5.25
N ILE A 245 9.07 8.69 -4.04
CA ILE A 245 10.23 9.27 -3.35
C ILE A 245 10.61 8.49 -2.09
N SER A 246 9.64 7.83 -1.47
CA SER A 246 9.89 6.95 -0.33
C SER A 246 8.80 5.90 -0.17
N ALA A 247 9.18 4.77 0.41
CA ALA A 247 8.22 3.77 0.91
C ALA A 247 8.65 3.30 2.31
N THR A 248 7.68 3.04 3.17
CA THR A 248 7.92 2.39 4.47
C THR A 248 7.03 1.16 4.55
N VAL A 249 7.63 0.02 4.87
CA VAL A 249 6.90 -1.24 5.03
C VAL A 249 7.15 -1.78 6.43
N ASP A 250 6.08 -1.89 7.19
CA ASP A 250 6.05 -2.53 8.51
C ASP A 250 5.46 -3.93 8.38
N LEU A 251 6.20 -4.92 8.86
CA LEU A 251 5.78 -6.32 8.86
C LEU A 251 5.90 -6.90 10.27
N GLU A 252 4.78 -7.34 10.82
CA GLU A 252 4.72 -7.92 12.14
C GLU A 252 4.33 -9.41 12.10
N THR A 253 5.10 -10.24 12.77
CA THR A 253 4.78 -11.63 13.09
C THR A 253 4.50 -11.74 14.59
N PRO A 254 3.99 -12.87 15.13
CA PRO A 254 3.82 -13.05 16.57
C PRO A 254 5.11 -12.90 17.41
N ARG A 255 6.29 -12.92 16.76
CA ARG A 255 7.58 -12.91 17.45
C ARG A 255 8.54 -11.82 17.00
N GLN A 256 8.25 -11.12 15.91
CA GLN A 256 9.19 -10.20 15.29
C GLN A 256 8.44 -9.05 14.62
N HIS A 257 9.01 -7.86 14.73
CA HIS A 257 8.56 -6.68 14.04
C HIS A 257 9.72 -6.13 13.19
N TRP A 258 9.47 -5.95 11.90
CA TRP A 258 10.42 -5.47 10.92
C TRP A 258 9.89 -4.21 10.26
N ARG A 259 10.80 -3.26 9.99
CA ARG A 259 10.52 -2.06 9.20
C ARG A 259 11.58 -1.90 8.14
N ASN A 260 11.15 -1.76 6.90
CA ASN A 260 12.00 -1.39 5.78
C ASN A 260 11.60 0.02 5.33
N ILE A 261 12.59 0.90 5.24
CA ILE A 261 12.42 2.28 4.76
C ILE A 261 13.20 2.39 3.47
N HIS A 262 12.51 2.71 2.39
CA HIS A 262 13.06 2.87 1.05
C HIS A 262 13.08 4.36 0.70
N HIS A 263 14.20 4.85 0.20
CA HIS A 263 14.35 6.19 -0.37
C HIS A 263 14.81 6.03 -1.81
N PHE A 264 14.07 6.64 -2.73
CA PHE A 264 14.34 6.60 -4.16
C PHE A 264 14.94 7.93 -4.59
N THR A 265 16.16 7.89 -5.14
CA THR A 265 16.93 9.07 -5.55
C THR A 265 17.58 8.85 -6.90
N ASP A 266 18.22 9.87 -7.45
CA ASP A 266 19.02 9.79 -8.67
C ASP A 266 18.30 9.09 -9.83
N TYR A 267 17.05 9.48 -10.04
CA TYR A 267 16.24 8.97 -11.14
C TYR A 267 16.85 9.32 -12.50
N ARG A 268 16.99 8.33 -13.38
CA ARG A 268 17.61 8.44 -14.68
C ARG A 268 16.88 7.60 -15.72
N LYS A 269 16.96 8.01 -16.99
CA LYS A 269 16.39 7.23 -18.08
C LYS A 269 17.15 5.92 -18.27
N TYR A 270 16.41 4.83 -18.40
CA TYR A 270 16.97 3.57 -18.82
C TYR A 270 17.33 3.65 -20.32
N ARG A 271 18.61 3.56 -20.63
CA ARG A 271 19.10 3.45 -22.01
C ARG A 271 19.53 2.00 -22.23
N SER A 272 18.77 1.25 -23.02
CA SER A 272 19.22 -0.07 -23.46
C SER A 272 20.50 0.09 -24.28
N ALA A 273 21.59 -0.51 -23.80
CA ALA A 273 22.87 -0.53 -24.51
C ALA A 273 22.91 -1.57 -25.66
N VAL A 274 21.78 -2.13 -26.06
CA VAL A 274 21.71 -3.02 -27.21
C VAL A 274 21.90 -2.17 -28.47
N LYS A 275 23.16 -1.99 -28.89
CA LYS A 275 23.46 -1.76 -30.29
C LYS A 275 22.97 -2.99 -31.05
N LEU A 276 21.84 -2.84 -31.73
CA LEU A 276 21.52 -3.76 -32.82
C LEU A 276 22.71 -3.64 -33.80
N ASP A 277 23.60 -4.61 -33.73
CA ASP A 277 24.60 -4.83 -34.79
C ASP A 277 23.76 -5.07 -36.07
N GLN A 278 23.57 -4.02 -36.85
CA GLN A 278 23.02 -4.17 -38.18
C GLN A 278 24.07 -4.98 -38.93
N GLY A 279 23.86 -6.30 -38.87
CA GLY A 279 24.73 -7.27 -39.50
C GLY A 279 25.01 -6.86 -40.92
N ALA A 280 26.28 -6.80 -41.22
CA ALA A 280 26.74 -6.76 -42.58
C ALA A 280 26.01 -7.84 -43.39
N GLN A 281 25.21 -7.41 -44.34
CA GLN A 281 24.74 -8.30 -45.40
C GLN A 281 25.95 -8.75 -46.22
N PRO A 282 26.01 -10.03 -46.60
CA PRO A 282 27.06 -10.58 -47.44
C PRO A 282 27.02 -10.03 -48.87
#